data_aac6bb6d096e96f40e3f15a8681ae9d2
#
_entry.id   aac6bb6d096e96f40e3f15a8681ae9d2
#
_cell.length_a   1.000
_cell.length_b   1.000
_cell.length_c   1.000
_cell.angle_alpha   90.00
_cell.angle_beta   90.00
_cell.angle_gamma   90.00
#
_symmetry.space_group_name_H-M   'P 1'
#
loop_
_entity.id
_entity.type
_entity.pdbx_description
1 polymer ?
#
loop_
_entity_poly.entity_id
_entity_poly.type
_entity_poly.pdbx_seq_one_letter_code
_entity_poly.pdbx_strand_id
1 'polypeptide(L)'
;MDYPKDHTKIYLNGELKGYCADPVNFTQEMREKRRNGEVSHEMNITYYEDNNEIYIFNDPGRARRPLIIVKEGEPLLKEEHLNKVANGKLRWDDLINNGLIEYLDAEEEENSYIAMSLAEINEDHTHLEIDPATMLGICAGIIPFSDHNSSPRNTMEAGMTKQALGLYVSNYALRTDTRAHLLHHPQTPIVKTRIIDSTNYDLRPSGQNFVVALMSYEGYNMEDAMVINKGALERGLARSSFFRAYDTSEKRYAGGQVDRFEVPDKNIKGYRSEEAYRNLDDDGVVNPESVVESGDVLIGKTSPPRFLEEDFGTVADRRRETSVTVRHGEKGIVDAVLLSETVEGSRLAKIRVRDTRQPEFGDKFASRHGQKGVVGLILSPEDIPFTEFGVVPDLIVNPHAIPSRMSIGQVLEMVAGKAGCLEGKRIDATPFNQTLEDEIKEELINNGFESAGCESLYSGVTGERLDAEIFIGVAYYQKLHHMTTDKVYARSRGPVQVLTRQPTEGRAREGGLRFGEMERDCLIAHGAALTLKERLLDESDKYEAIVCENCGMLAVYDKHKNKKYCPICGDVETYPVEISYAFKLLLDELKSLCIFPKLVLGDKA
;
A
#
# COMPACT_ATOMS: atom_id res chain seq x y z
N MET A 1 50.09 17.38 -11.27
CA MET A 1 50.21 16.13 -12.05
C MET A 1 49.41 16.33 -13.31
N ASP A 2 50.09 16.39 -14.46
CA ASP A 2 49.41 16.50 -15.74
C ASP A 2 48.77 15.15 -16.05
N TYR A 3 47.45 15.08 -15.94
CA TYR A 3 46.70 13.92 -16.34
C TYR A 3 46.72 13.78 -17.88
N PRO A 4 47.04 12.62 -18.43
CA PRO A 4 47.03 12.44 -19.89
C PRO A 4 45.58 12.61 -20.38
N LYS A 5 45.35 13.68 -21.17
CA LYS A 5 44.02 14.05 -21.67
C LYS A 5 43.39 13.04 -22.62
N ASP A 6 44.19 12.07 -23.12
CA ASP A 6 43.78 11.10 -24.12
C ASP A 6 43.58 9.68 -23.53
N HIS A 7 43.59 9.51 -22.19
CA HIS A 7 43.41 8.21 -21.55
C HIS A 7 42.01 8.09 -20.96
N THR A 8 41.41 6.91 -21.10
CA THR A 8 40.11 6.56 -20.52
C THR A 8 40.22 6.42 -19.02
N LYS A 9 39.32 7.06 -18.28
CA LYS A 9 39.27 6.96 -16.82
C LYS A 9 38.62 5.66 -16.38
N ILE A 10 39.16 5.03 -15.32
CA ILE A 10 38.60 3.81 -14.72
C ILE A 10 38.04 4.16 -13.34
N TYR A 11 36.76 3.90 -13.18
CA TYR A 11 36.05 4.03 -11.92
C TYR A 11 35.74 2.64 -11.34
N LEU A 12 36.02 2.44 -10.06
CA LEU A 12 35.63 1.27 -9.30
C LEU A 12 34.63 1.68 -8.22
N ASN A 13 33.39 1.22 -8.31
CA ASN A 13 32.29 1.57 -7.41
C ASN A 13 32.12 3.11 -7.25
N GLY A 14 32.28 3.85 -8.35
CA GLY A 14 32.19 5.31 -8.39
C GLY A 14 33.47 6.07 -8.01
N GLU A 15 34.53 5.41 -7.57
CA GLU A 15 35.81 6.04 -7.25
C GLU A 15 36.81 5.93 -8.42
N LEU A 16 37.43 7.04 -8.83
CA LEU A 16 38.48 7.04 -9.84
C LEU A 16 39.71 6.28 -9.32
N LYS A 17 40.08 5.18 -9.98
CA LYS A 17 41.20 4.33 -9.58
C LYS A 17 42.38 4.40 -10.55
N GLY A 18 42.17 4.77 -11.79
CA GLY A 18 43.26 4.81 -12.77
C GLY A 18 42.85 5.29 -14.14
N TYR A 19 43.77 5.10 -15.08
CA TYR A 19 43.61 5.48 -16.47
C TYR A 19 44.06 4.33 -17.37
N CYS A 20 43.36 4.10 -18.49
CA CYS A 20 43.65 3.08 -19.48
C CYS A 20 43.93 3.71 -20.83
N ALA A 21 44.93 3.20 -21.56
CA ALA A 21 45.25 3.65 -22.92
C ALA A 21 44.43 2.91 -23.98
N ASP A 22 44.01 1.67 -23.69
CA ASP A 22 43.24 0.84 -24.63
C ASP A 22 42.01 0.29 -23.88
N PRO A 23 40.88 1.03 -23.90
CA PRO A 23 39.69 0.69 -23.12
C PRO A 23 39.01 -0.58 -23.63
N VAL A 24 39.01 -0.84 -24.94
CA VAL A 24 38.31 -1.98 -25.54
C VAL A 24 38.98 -3.27 -25.14
N ASN A 25 40.30 -3.38 -25.34
CA ASN A 25 41.05 -4.56 -24.94
C ASN A 25 41.01 -4.80 -23.43
N PHE A 26 41.12 -3.75 -22.66
CA PHE A 26 41.02 -3.84 -21.18
C PHE A 26 39.66 -4.43 -20.74
N THR A 27 38.57 -3.94 -21.32
CA THR A 27 37.23 -4.42 -21.00
C THR A 27 37.04 -5.88 -21.37
N GLN A 28 37.52 -6.28 -22.55
CA GLN A 28 37.48 -7.68 -23.01
C GLN A 28 38.32 -8.60 -22.12
N GLU A 29 39.55 -8.21 -21.80
CA GLU A 29 40.43 -8.97 -20.91
C GLU A 29 39.79 -9.17 -19.50
N MET A 30 39.16 -8.16 -18.98
CA MET A 30 38.48 -8.25 -17.66
C MET A 30 37.25 -9.15 -17.72
N ARG A 31 36.48 -9.12 -18.81
CA ARG A 31 35.35 -10.04 -19.04
C ARG A 31 35.82 -11.49 -19.14
N GLU A 32 36.91 -11.75 -19.87
CA GLU A 32 37.50 -13.07 -19.96
C GLU A 32 38.01 -13.59 -18.60
N LYS A 33 38.68 -12.75 -17.83
CA LYS A 33 39.11 -13.09 -16.45
C LYS A 33 37.92 -13.43 -15.54
N ARG A 34 36.81 -12.71 -15.67
CA ARG A 34 35.57 -13.05 -14.96
C ARG A 34 35.03 -14.42 -15.38
N ARG A 35 34.96 -14.69 -16.67
CA ARG A 35 34.51 -15.98 -17.25
C ARG A 35 35.38 -17.15 -16.84
N ASN A 36 36.70 -16.93 -16.71
CA ASN A 36 37.66 -17.93 -16.28
C ASN A 36 37.72 -18.09 -14.73
N GLY A 37 36.99 -17.28 -13.97
CA GLY A 37 37.01 -17.34 -12.51
C GLY A 37 38.23 -16.71 -11.84
N GLU A 38 39.09 -16.00 -12.58
CA GLU A 38 40.26 -15.29 -12.04
C GLU A 38 39.82 -14.05 -11.23
N VAL A 39 38.66 -13.48 -11.58
CA VAL A 39 38.02 -12.37 -10.91
C VAL A 39 36.61 -12.81 -10.49
N SER A 40 36.07 -12.19 -9.45
CA SER A 40 34.73 -12.50 -8.95
C SER A 40 33.67 -12.43 -10.05
N HIS A 41 32.83 -13.46 -10.13
CA HIS A 41 31.65 -13.48 -11.03
C HIS A 41 30.65 -12.38 -10.74
N GLU A 42 30.80 -11.68 -9.62
CA GLU A 42 29.96 -10.55 -9.23
C GLU A 42 30.41 -9.21 -9.85
N MET A 43 31.59 -9.16 -10.45
CA MET A 43 32.12 -7.97 -11.09
C MET A 43 31.44 -7.74 -12.44
N ASN A 44 30.96 -6.52 -12.68
CA ASN A 44 30.49 -6.06 -13.99
C ASN A 44 31.37 -4.92 -14.48
N ILE A 45 31.57 -4.82 -15.79
CA ILE A 45 32.42 -3.82 -16.42
C ILE A 45 31.77 -3.25 -17.67
N THR A 46 31.71 -1.93 -17.74
CA THR A 46 31.09 -1.19 -18.84
C THR A 46 32.03 -0.11 -19.34
N TYR A 47 32.14 0.05 -20.65
CA TYR A 47 32.86 1.14 -21.30
C TYR A 47 31.88 2.06 -22.01
N TYR A 48 31.83 3.31 -21.60
CA TYR A 48 31.06 4.37 -22.25
C TYR A 48 31.95 5.17 -23.20
N GLU A 49 31.80 4.93 -24.49
CA GLU A 49 32.59 5.59 -25.54
C GLU A 49 32.42 7.09 -25.57
N ASP A 50 31.18 7.58 -25.42
CA ASP A 50 30.83 9.00 -25.43
C ASP A 50 31.56 9.81 -24.35
N ASN A 51 31.71 9.22 -23.16
CA ASN A 51 32.35 9.87 -22.02
C ASN A 51 33.83 9.52 -21.88
N ASN A 52 34.33 8.53 -22.63
CA ASN A 52 35.65 7.93 -22.50
C ASN A 52 35.93 7.49 -21.05
N GLU A 53 35.01 6.72 -20.46
CA GLU A 53 35.05 6.27 -19.08
C GLU A 53 34.71 4.77 -18.98
N ILE A 54 35.45 4.04 -18.11
CA ILE A 54 35.19 2.66 -17.78
C ILE A 54 34.67 2.60 -16.34
N TYR A 55 33.54 1.92 -16.15
CA TYR A 55 32.96 1.67 -14.84
C TYR A 55 33.06 0.18 -14.50
N ILE A 56 33.58 -0.09 -13.32
CA ILE A 56 33.66 -1.43 -12.74
C ILE A 56 32.87 -1.43 -11.45
N PHE A 57 31.91 -2.33 -11.36
CA PHE A 57 31.08 -2.51 -10.18
C PHE A 57 31.24 -3.92 -9.60
N ASN A 58 31.50 -4.02 -8.32
CA ASN A 58 31.55 -5.28 -7.58
C ASN A 58 30.77 -5.23 -6.25
N ASP A 59 30.03 -4.12 -6.02
CA ASP A 59 29.22 -3.93 -4.83
C ASP A 59 28.03 -4.90 -4.79
N PRO A 60 27.64 -5.42 -3.61
CA PRO A 60 26.42 -6.19 -3.46
C PRO A 60 25.16 -5.29 -3.60
N GLY A 61 24.02 -5.89 -3.90
CA GLY A 61 22.73 -5.22 -3.96
C GLY A 61 22.33 -4.65 -5.32
N ARG A 62 23.15 -4.81 -6.36
CA ARG A 62 22.77 -4.51 -7.75
C ARG A 62 21.83 -5.57 -8.30
N ALA A 63 20.84 -5.15 -9.10
CA ALA A 63 20.04 -6.08 -9.88
C ALA A 63 20.88 -6.62 -11.04
N ARG A 64 20.98 -7.94 -11.19
CA ARG A 64 21.71 -8.61 -12.26
C ARG A 64 20.86 -9.71 -12.87
N ARG A 65 21.00 -9.93 -14.16
CA ARG A 65 20.29 -10.98 -14.89
C ARG A 65 21.25 -12.04 -15.41
N PRO A 66 20.93 -13.35 -15.32
CA PRO A 66 21.70 -14.41 -15.91
C PRO A 66 21.43 -14.49 -17.42
N LEU A 67 22.46 -14.49 -18.23
CA LEU A 67 22.38 -14.59 -19.68
C LEU A 67 23.36 -15.67 -20.21
N ILE A 68 22.96 -16.35 -21.27
CA ILE A 68 23.80 -17.32 -21.95
C ILE A 68 24.80 -16.58 -22.85
N ILE A 69 26.07 -16.93 -22.78
CA ILE A 69 27.10 -16.32 -23.59
C ILE A 69 27.04 -16.86 -25.03
N VAL A 70 27.03 -15.95 -25.99
CA VAL A 70 27.12 -16.26 -27.43
C VAL A 70 28.50 -15.88 -27.93
N LYS A 71 29.11 -16.74 -28.71
CA LYS A 71 30.39 -16.49 -29.34
C LYS A 71 30.32 -16.91 -30.81
N GLU A 72 30.71 -16.00 -31.72
CA GLU A 72 30.72 -16.25 -33.17
C GLU A 72 29.38 -16.75 -33.74
N GLY A 73 28.24 -16.21 -33.19
CA GLY A 73 26.89 -16.60 -33.62
C GLY A 73 26.39 -17.94 -33.04
N GLU A 74 27.17 -18.61 -32.17
CA GLU A 74 26.71 -19.83 -31.49
C GLU A 74 26.64 -19.65 -29.97
N PRO A 75 25.57 -20.14 -29.30
CA PRO A 75 25.49 -20.16 -27.85
C PRO A 75 26.47 -21.19 -27.28
N LEU A 76 27.19 -20.82 -26.22
CA LEU A 76 28.13 -21.73 -25.55
C LEU A 76 27.40 -22.82 -24.77
N LEU A 77 26.17 -22.58 -24.32
CA LEU A 77 25.31 -23.55 -23.66
C LEU A 77 24.66 -24.45 -24.73
N LYS A 78 25.10 -25.71 -24.82
CA LYS A 78 24.60 -26.72 -25.78
C LYS A 78 23.64 -27.71 -25.09
N GLU A 79 22.82 -28.42 -25.86
CA GLU A 79 21.87 -29.44 -25.35
C GLU A 79 22.53 -30.49 -24.45
N GLU A 80 23.81 -30.83 -24.69
CA GLU A 80 24.55 -31.76 -23.83
C GLU A 80 24.67 -31.24 -22.38
N HIS A 81 24.85 -29.94 -22.20
CA HIS A 81 24.92 -29.30 -20.88
C HIS A 81 23.56 -29.33 -20.21
N LEU A 82 22.46 -29.04 -20.93
CA LEU A 82 21.10 -29.12 -20.44
C LEU A 82 20.75 -30.54 -19.97
N ASN A 83 21.10 -31.55 -20.74
CA ASN A 83 20.94 -32.96 -20.39
C ASN A 83 21.71 -33.34 -19.11
N LYS A 84 22.92 -32.80 -18.92
CA LYS A 84 23.70 -33.01 -17.69
C LYS A 84 23.07 -32.33 -16.48
N VAL A 85 22.50 -31.13 -16.66
CA VAL A 85 21.75 -30.43 -15.59
C VAL A 85 20.47 -31.21 -15.23
N ALA A 86 19.69 -31.65 -16.21
CA ALA A 86 18.49 -32.44 -16.00
C ALA A 86 18.77 -33.77 -15.25
N ASN A 87 19.92 -34.38 -15.50
CA ASN A 87 20.37 -35.59 -14.81
C ASN A 87 21.08 -35.30 -13.45
N GLY A 88 21.12 -34.06 -13.01
CA GLY A 88 21.72 -33.66 -11.72
C GLY A 88 23.27 -33.78 -11.69
N LYS A 89 23.91 -33.92 -12.83
CA LYS A 89 25.39 -34.03 -12.95
C LYS A 89 26.09 -32.67 -12.99
N LEU A 90 25.40 -31.61 -13.41
CA LEU A 90 25.87 -30.24 -13.38
C LEU A 90 24.88 -29.41 -12.53
N ARG A 91 25.43 -28.51 -11.70
CA ARG A 91 24.67 -27.52 -10.95
C ARG A 91 24.72 -26.16 -11.66
N TRP A 92 23.88 -25.26 -11.22
CA TRP A 92 23.86 -23.89 -11.73
C TRP A 92 25.22 -23.19 -11.61
N ASP A 93 25.87 -23.33 -10.46
CA ASP A 93 27.20 -22.75 -10.22
C ASP A 93 28.26 -23.30 -11.17
N ASP A 94 28.15 -24.56 -11.58
CA ASP A 94 29.09 -25.16 -12.55
C ASP A 94 28.94 -24.54 -13.95
N LEU A 95 27.73 -24.10 -14.34
CA LEU A 95 27.49 -23.39 -15.59
C LEU A 95 28.18 -22.02 -15.61
N ILE A 96 28.13 -21.32 -14.46
CA ILE A 96 28.80 -20.02 -14.28
C ILE A 96 30.32 -20.19 -14.30
N ASN A 97 30.84 -21.14 -13.52
CA ASN A 97 32.27 -21.41 -13.42
C ASN A 97 32.89 -21.88 -14.74
N ASN A 98 32.09 -22.52 -15.58
CA ASN A 98 32.52 -22.95 -16.92
C ASN A 98 32.37 -21.84 -17.97
N GLY A 99 31.95 -20.64 -17.60
CA GLY A 99 31.77 -19.51 -18.51
C GLY A 99 30.70 -19.74 -19.58
N LEU A 100 29.64 -20.50 -19.26
CA LEU A 100 28.50 -20.73 -20.16
C LEU A 100 27.40 -19.70 -19.93
N ILE A 101 27.26 -19.26 -18.70
CA ILE A 101 26.27 -18.24 -18.24
C ILE A 101 27.03 -17.19 -17.42
N GLU A 102 26.67 -15.93 -17.60
CA GLU A 102 27.18 -14.85 -16.78
C GLU A 102 26.06 -13.92 -16.31
N TYR A 103 26.29 -13.20 -15.21
CA TYR A 103 25.35 -12.23 -14.68
C TYR A 103 25.73 -10.82 -15.12
N LEU A 104 24.86 -10.17 -15.87
CA LEU A 104 25.01 -8.77 -16.27
C LEU A 104 24.17 -7.86 -15.39
N ASP A 105 24.73 -6.69 -15.04
CA ASP A 105 23.97 -5.59 -14.48
C ASP A 105 23.36 -4.71 -15.58
N ALA A 106 22.55 -3.73 -15.19
CA ALA A 106 21.86 -2.87 -16.15
C ALA A 106 22.82 -2.10 -17.07
N GLU A 107 23.97 -1.66 -16.56
CA GLU A 107 24.92 -0.86 -17.32
C GLU A 107 25.73 -1.73 -18.32
N GLU A 108 26.13 -2.94 -17.93
CA GLU A 108 26.80 -3.85 -18.85
C GLU A 108 25.81 -4.41 -19.89
N GLU A 109 24.53 -4.57 -19.51
CA GLU A 109 23.46 -5.00 -20.39
C GLU A 109 23.18 -3.98 -21.50
N GLU A 110 23.20 -2.68 -21.22
CA GLU A 110 23.06 -1.61 -22.23
C GLU A 110 24.11 -1.70 -23.35
N ASN A 111 25.31 -2.17 -23.03
CA ASN A 111 26.42 -2.35 -23.98
C ASN A 111 26.50 -3.77 -24.54
N SER A 112 25.50 -4.60 -24.32
CA SER A 112 25.44 -5.98 -24.81
C SER A 112 24.32 -6.12 -25.83
N TYR A 113 24.56 -6.94 -26.87
CA TYR A 113 23.54 -7.23 -27.86
C TYR A 113 22.94 -8.61 -27.56
N ILE A 114 21.70 -8.64 -27.10
CA ILE A 114 21.05 -9.83 -26.55
C ILE A 114 19.98 -10.32 -27.51
N ALA A 115 20.07 -11.59 -27.93
CA ALA A 115 19.02 -12.26 -28.70
C ALA A 115 17.93 -12.78 -27.78
N MET A 116 16.66 -12.68 -28.18
CA MET A 116 15.53 -13.22 -27.40
C MET A 116 15.30 -14.71 -27.65
N SER A 117 15.63 -15.19 -28.85
CA SER A 117 15.46 -16.59 -29.24
C SER A 117 16.66 -17.12 -30.04
N LEU A 118 16.80 -18.46 -30.09
CA LEU A 118 17.82 -19.11 -30.88
C LEU A 118 17.73 -18.77 -32.37
N ALA A 119 16.54 -18.46 -32.87
CA ALA A 119 16.31 -18.15 -34.28
C ALA A 119 16.81 -16.74 -34.67
N GLU A 120 16.99 -15.85 -33.73
CA GLU A 120 17.42 -14.47 -33.94
C GLU A 120 18.93 -14.28 -33.85
N ILE A 121 19.67 -15.31 -33.42
CA ILE A 121 21.12 -15.20 -33.21
C ILE A 121 21.84 -14.90 -34.51
N ASN A 122 22.62 -13.82 -34.52
CA ASN A 122 23.53 -13.41 -35.57
C ASN A 122 24.95 -13.27 -34.99
N GLU A 123 25.94 -13.04 -35.86
CA GLU A 123 27.36 -12.89 -35.47
C GLU A 123 27.60 -11.71 -34.53
N ASP A 124 26.73 -10.68 -34.55
CA ASP A 124 26.83 -9.48 -33.69
C ASP A 124 26.32 -9.70 -32.26
N HIS A 125 25.53 -10.74 -32.02
CA HIS A 125 24.96 -11.00 -30.69
C HIS A 125 26.04 -11.49 -29.72
N THR A 126 26.02 -10.89 -28.54
CA THR A 126 26.94 -11.23 -27.44
C THR A 126 26.34 -12.21 -26.44
N HIS A 127 25.03 -12.16 -26.29
CA HIS A 127 24.28 -12.97 -25.32
C HIS A 127 22.95 -13.46 -25.90
N LEU A 128 22.41 -14.47 -25.23
CA LEU A 128 21.09 -15.03 -25.50
C LEU A 128 20.30 -15.09 -24.18
N GLU A 129 19.03 -14.72 -24.22
CA GLU A 129 18.10 -14.91 -23.10
C GLU A 129 17.90 -16.39 -22.78
N ILE A 130 17.82 -16.73 -21.50
CA ILE A 130 17.45 -18.08 -21.05
C ILE A 130 15.98 -18.33 -21.34
N ASP A 131 15.14 -17.37 -21.01
CA ASP A 131 13.71 -17.29 -21.34
C ASP A 131 13.36 -15.80 -21.40
N PRO A 132 12.78 -15.29 -22.51
CA PRO A 132 12.42 -13.87 -22.64
C PRO A 132 11.57 -13.33 -21.48
N ALA A 133 10.74 -14.17 -20.89
CA ALA A 133 9.91 -13.79 -19.74
C ALA A 133 10.73 -13.42 -18.49
N THR A 134 11.98 -13.87 -18.37
CA THR A 134 12.83 -13.56 -17.19
C THR A 134 13.22 -12.09 -17.10
N MET A 135 13.18 -11.36 -18.23
CA MET A 135 13.46 -9.92 -18.26
C MET A 135 12.46 -9.10 -17.41
N LEU A 136 11.25 -9.62 -17.19
CA LEU A 136 10.19 -8.93 -16.44
C LEU A 136 10.34 -9.03 -14.92
N GLY A 137 11.15 -9.95 -14.41
CA GLY A 137 11.23 -10.26 -12.99
C GLY A 137 9.96 -10.93 -12.45
N ILE A 138 9.89 -11.16 -11.13
CA ILE A 138 8.80 -11.94 -10.51
C ILE A 138 7.46 -11.19 -10.57
N CYS A 139 7.41 -9.93 -10.13
CA CYS A 139 6.15 -9.19 -10.03
C CYS A 139 5.50 -8.89 -11.38
N ALA A 140 6.30 -8.51 -12.38
CA ALA A 140 5.79 -8.26 -13.73
C ALA A 140 5.59 -9.57 -14.50
N GLY A 141 6.34 -10.61 -14.20
CA GLY A 141 6.25 -11.90 -14.86
C GLY A 141 4.99 -12.71 -14.56
N ILE A 142 4.25 -12.37 -13.51
CA ILE A 142 2.93 -12.98 -13.24
C ILE A 142 1.80 -12.35 -14.07
N ILE A 143 2.07 -11.28 -14.81
CA ILE A 143 1.09 -10.60 -15.68
C ILE A 143 0.94 -11.44 -16.96
N PRO A 144 -0.27 -11.94 -17.27
CA PRO A 144 -0.51 -12.63 -18.52
C PRO A 144 -0.50 -11.65 -19.68
N PHE A 145 0.00 -12.06 -20.83
CA PHE A 145 0.06 -11.23 -22.06
C PHE A 145 0.67 -9.84 -21.82
N SER A 146 1.74 -9.74 -21.04
CA SER A 146 2.35 -8.46 -20.67
C SER A 146 2.97 -7.73 -21.87
N ASP A 147 3.35 -8.44 -22.91
CA ASP A 147 3.84 -7.93 -24.19
C ASP A 147 2.74 -7.22 -25.00
N HIS A 148 1.46 -7.51 -24.75
CA HIS A 148 0.29 -6.83 -25.33
C HIS A 148 -0.21 -5.63 -24.54
N ASN A 149 0.48 -5.24 -23.47
CA ASN A 149 0.16 -4.07 -22.67
C ASN A 149 1.19 -2.97 -22.84
N SER A 150 0.78 -1.73 -22.60
CA SER A 150 1.74 -0.63 -22.49
C SER A 150 2.63 -0.80 -21.26
N SER A 151 3.91 -0.44 -21.37
CA SER A 151 4.90 -0.57 -20.29
C SER A 151 4.47 0.11 -18.97
N PRO A 152 3.88 1.34 -18.96
CA PRO A 152 3.41 1.94 -17.71
C PRO A 152 2.34 1.11 -16.99
N ARG A 153 1.51 0.38 -17.72
CA ARG A 153 0.46 -0.48 -17.13
C ARG A 153 1.05 -1.70 -16.46
N ASN A 154 2.05 -2.33 -17.07
CA ASN A 154 2.78 -3.42 -16.44
C ASN A 154 3.52 -2.95 -15.17
N THR A 155 4.12 -1.77 -15.19
CA THR A 155 4.76 -1.16 -14.01
C THR A 155 3.75 -0.89 -12.90
N MET A 156 2.56 -0.36 -13.22
CA MET A 156 1.49 -0.14 -12.25
C MET A 156 1.02 -1.44 -11.63
N GLU A 157 0.82 -2.50 -12.44
CA GLU A 157 0.41 -3.81 -11.92
C GLU A 157 1.47 -4.44 -11.03
N ALA A 158 2.74 -4.36 -11.39
CA ALA A 158 3.83 -4.84 -10.54
C ALA A 158 3.82 -4.16 -9.14
N GLY A 159 3.39 -2.90 -9.06
CA GLY A 159 3.13 -2.21 -7.80
C GLY A 159 1.85 -2.66 -7.09
N MET A 160 0.76 -2.89 -7.82
CA MET A 160 -0.55 -3.28 -7.27
C MET A 160 -0.58 -4.72 -6.77
N THR A 161 0.13 -5.64 -7.39
CA THR A 161 0.29 -7.02 -6.92
C THR A 161 0.76 -7.09 -5.47
N LYS A 162 1.64 -6.18 -5.05
CA LYS A 162 2.14 -6.07 -3.67
C LYS A 162 1.09 -5.55 -2.68
N GLN A 163 -0.01 -4.98 -3.15
CA GLN A 163 -1.10 -4.42 -2.36
C GLN A 163 -2.36 -5.30 -2.40
N ALA A 164 -2.34 -6.38 -3.18
CA ALA A 164 -3.46 -7.30 -3.32
C ALA A 164 -3.66 -8.16 -2.08
N LEU A 165 -4.91 -8.41 -1.74
CA LEU A 165 -5.30 -9.31 -0.66
C LEU A 165 -5.25 -10.76 -1.13
N GLY A 166 -4.72 -11.63 -0.27
CA GLY A 166 -4.63 -13.06 -0.54
C GLY A 166 -4.38 -13.84 0.73
N LEU A 167 -3.79 -15.02 0.59
CA LEU A 167 -3.25 -15.79 1.70
C LEU A 167 -1.77 -15.41 1.88
N TYR A 168 -1.49 -14.41 2.71
CA TYR A 168 -0.15 -13.83 2.85
C TYR A 168 0.88 -14.76 3.50
N VAL A 169 0.42 -15.70 4.36
CA VAL A 169 1.25 -16.71 5.01
C VAL A 169 0.39 -17.90 5.44
N SER A 170 0.94 -19.11 5.43
CA SER A 170 0.21 -20.33 5.78
C SER A 170 -0.12 -20.41 7.27
N ASN A 171 0.77 -19.94 8.14
CA ASN A 171 0.62 -19.97 9.59
C ASN A 171 0.01 -18.70 10.19
N TYR A 172 -0.83 -17.97 9.45
CA TYR A 172 -1.46 -16.73 9.90
C TYR A 172 -2.22 -16.86 11.22
N ALA A 173 -2.75 -18.04 11.52
CA ALA A 173 -3.47 -18.29 12.77
C ALA A 173 -2.58 -18.16 14.01
N LEU A 174 -1.30 -18.48 13.91
CA LEU A 174 -0.33 -18.43 14.99
C LEU A 174 0.39 -17.07 15.10
N ARG A 175 0.29 -16.22 14.07
CA ARG A 175 0.97 -14.92 14.03
C ARG A 175 0.14 -13.84 14.71
N THR A 176 0.83 -12.89 15.32
CA THR A 176 0.25 -11.67 15.89
C THR A 176 0.80 -10.43 15.19
N ASP A 177 0.58 -10.38 13.87
CA ASP A 177 0.99 -9.23 13.06
C ASP A 177 0.16 -7.99 13.46
N THR A 178 0.78 -6.82 13.48
CA THR A 178 0.10 -5.57 13.87
C THR A 178 -1.11 -5.28 13.01
N ARG A 179 -0.99 -5.55 11.70
CA ARG A 179 -2.08 -5.44 10.72
C ARG A 179 -1.92 -6.56 9.70
N ALA A 180 -2.99 -7.29 9.45
CA ALA A 180 -3.02 -8.31 8.43
C ALA A 180 -4.38 -8.36 7.73
N HIS A 181 -4.36 -8.73 6.46
CA HIS A 181 -5.55 -8.96 5.66
C HIS A 181 -5.50 -10.37 5.09
N LEU A 182 -6.62 -11.05 5.14
CA LEU A 182 -6.80 -12.39 4.60
C LEU A 182 -8.00 -12.39 3.64
N LEU A 183 -7.78 -12.76 2.39
CA LEU A 183 -8.87 -12.96 1.43
C LEU A 183 -9.54 -14.30 1.71
N HIS A 184 -10.88 -14.31 1.80
CA HIS A 184 -11.64 -15.54 1.86
C HIS A 184 -11.72 -16.17 0.47
N HIS A 185 -11.57 -17.50 0.40
CA HIS A 185 -11.68 -18.29 -0.84
C HIS A 185 -10.79 -17.74 -1.98
N PRO A 186 -9.48 -17.50 -1.73
CA PRO A 186 -8.59 -17.11 -2.81
C PRO A 186 -8.54 -18.21 -3.87
N GLN A 187 -8.53 -17.84 -5.13
CA GLN A 187 -8.51 -18.75 -6.27
C GLN A 187 -7.20 -18.63 -7.02
N THR A 188 -6.75 -19.72 -7.63
CA THR A 188 -5.66 -19.68 -8.58
C THR A 188 -6.17 -19.14 -9.92
N PRO A 189 -5.36 -18.34 -10.65
CA PRO A 189 -5.79 -17.82 -11.94
C PRO A 189 -5.95 -18.95 -12.97
N ILE A 190 -6.97 -18.86 -13.82
CA ILE A 190 -7.19 -19.77 -14.95
C ILE A 190 -6.13 -19.53 -16.03
N VAL A 191 -5.88 -18.25 -16.31
CA VAL A 191 -4.84 -17.82 -17.26
C VAL A 191 -3.59 -17.49 -16.44
N LYS A 192 -2.50 -18.19 -16.66
CA LYS A 192 -1.28 -18.07 -15.88
C LYS A 192 -0.03 -18.00 -16.74
N THR A 193 1.07 -17.58 -16.14
CA THR A 193 2.41 -17.61 -16.74
C THR A 193 3.27 -18.67 -16.08
N ARG A 194 4.34 -19.13 -16.72
CA ARG A 194 5.32 -20.09 -16.17
C ARG A 194 5.94 -19.59 -14.85
N ILE A 195 6.04 -18.28 -14.66
CA ILE A 195 6.58 -17.68 -13.44
C ILE A 195 5.68 -17.97 -12.23
N ILE A 196 4.38 -18.07 -12.41
CA ILE A 196 3.43 -18.47 -11.36
C ILE A 196 3.77 -19.88 -10.85
N ASP A 197 4.08 -20.82 -11.73
CA ASP A 197 4.49 -22.18 -11.37
C ASP A 197 5.86 -22.19 -10.70
N SER A 198 6.84 -21.48 -11.25
CA SER A 198 8.20 -21.42 -10.73
C SER A 198 8.29 -20.81 -9.33
N THR A 199 7.42 -19.84 -9.02
CA THR A 199 7.38 -19.16 -7.72
C THR A 199 6.44 -19.81 -6.70
N ASN A 200 5.72 -20.88 -7.10
CA ASN A 200 4.66 -21.51 -6.30
C ASN A 200 3.59 -20.51 -5.84
N TYR A 201 3.27 -19.50 -6.65
CA TYR A 201 2.22 -18.52 -6.35
C TYR A 201 0.85 -19.19 -6.15
N ASP A 202 0.59 -20.30 -6.83
CA ASP A 202 -0.62 -21.09 -6.72
C ASP A 202 -0.91 -21.59 -5.29
N LEU A 203 0.12 -21.71 -4.45
CA LEU A 203 -0.06 -22.10 -3.04
C LEU A 203 -0.63 -20.97 -2.18
N ARG A 204 -0.45 -19.70 -2.61
CA ARG A 204 -0.89 -18.52 -1.89
C ARG A 204 -1.40 -17.45 -2.86
N PRO A 205 -2.49 -17.74 -3.58
CA PRO A 205 -3.02 -16.81 -4.56
C PRO A 205 -3.58 -15.53 -3.91
N SER A 206 -3.54 -14.42 -4.63
CA SER A 206 -3.98 -13.11 -4.14
C SER A 206 -5.09 -12.50 -5.01
N GLY A 207 -6.11 -13.27 -5.29
CA GLY A 207 -7.27 -12.80 -6.05
C GLY A 207 -8.27 -13.91 -6.33
N GLN A 208 -9.22 -13.62 -7.21
CA GLN A 208 -10.30 -14.53 -7.61
C GLN A 208 -10.60 -14.33 -9.09
N ASN A 209 -11.14 -15.35 -9.75
CA ASN A 209 -11.61 -15.28 -11.13
C ASN A 209 -13.03 -14.71 -11.16
N PHE A 210 -13.24 -13.62 -11.90
CA PHE A 210 -14.54 -12.95 -12.05
C PHE A 210 -15.04 -13.13 -13.47
N VAL A 211 -16.35 -13.31 -13.62
CA VAL A 211 -17.02 -13.15 -14.91
C VAL A 211 -17.22 -11.65 -15.14
N VAL A 212 -16.57 -11.12 -16.18
CA VAL A 212 -16.51 -9.68 -16.45
C VAL A 212 -17.19 -9.37 -17.76
N ALA A 213 -18.10 -8.39 -17.76
CA ALA A 213 -18.71 -7.82 -18.96
C ALA A 213 -18.13 -6.43 -19.23
N LEU A 214 -17.76 -6.15 -20.49
CA LEU A 214 -17.28 -4.85 -20.91
C LEU A 214 -18.42 -4.07 -21.54
N MET A 215 -19.10 -3.24 -20.77
CA MET A 215 -20.16 -2.38 -21.23
C MET A 215 -20.29 -1.12 -20.38
N SER A 216 -20.79 -0.05 -20.96
CA SER A 216 -21.21 1.13 -20.19
C SER A 216 -22.55 0.85 -19.53
N TYR A 217 -22.69 1.11 -18.24
CA TYR A 217 -23.93 0.86 -17.50
C TYR A 217 -24.42 2.15 -16.83
N GLU A 218 -25.35 2.84 -17.48
CA GLU A 218 -26.04 4.05 -17.01
C GLU A 218 -25.11 5.14 -16.40
N GLY A 219 -23.83 5.14 -16.74
CA GLY A 219 -22.83 6.06 -16.20
C GLY A 219 -22.24 5.66 -14.85
N TYR A 220 -22.72 4.61 -14.19
CA TYR A 220 -22.21 4.18 -12.87
C TYR A 220 -20.82 3.55 -12.90
N ASN A 221 -20.30 3.23 -14.07
CA ASN A 221 -18.95 2.72 -14.27
C ASN A 221 -18.05 3.67 -15.08
N MET A 222 -18.37 4.95 -15.12
CA MET A 222 -17.50 5.97 -15.72
C MET A 222 -16.30 6.27 -14.81
N GLU A 223 -15.22 6.82 -15.40
CA GLU A 223 -14.01 7.27 -14.68
C GLU A 223 -13.41 6.21 -13.72
N ASP A 224 -13.27 4.96 -14.20
CA ASP A 224 -12.73 3.83 -13.43
C ASP A 224 -13.65 3.30 -12.32
N ALA A 225 -14.91 3.65 -12.33
CA ALA A 225 -15.88 2.99 -11.48
C ALA A 225 -16.28 1.62 -12.04
N MET A 226 -16.68 0.73 -11.15
CA MET A 226 -17.09 -0.64 -11.48
C MET A 226 -18.45 -0.94 -10.88
N VAL A 227 -19.26 -1.72 -11.58
CA VAL A 227 -20.54 -2.24 -11.06
C VAL A 227 -20.33 -3.68 -10.65
N ILE A 228 -20.65 -4.02 -9.40
CA ILE A 228 -20.48 -5.36 -8.82
C ILE A 228 -21.84 -6.00 -8.55
N ASN A 229 -21.91 -7.30 -8.77
CA ASN A 229 -23.08 -8.12 -8.50
C ASN A 229 -23.22 -8.38 -6.99
N LYS A 230 -24.34 -7.94 -6.40
CA LYS A 230 -24.66 -8.18 -4.99
C LYS A 230 -24.77 -9.67 -4.67
N GLY A 231 -25.39 -10.45 -5.54
CA GLY A 231 -25.50 -11.90 -5.35
C GLY A 231 -24.15 -12.61 -5.31
N ALA A 232 -23.17 -12.14 -6.08
CA ALA A 232 -21.80 -12.64 -6.00
C ALA A 232 -21.13 -12.28 -4.66
N LEU A 233 -21.34 -11.05 -4.17
CA LEU A 233 -20.84 -10.62 -2.85
C LEU A 233 -21.45 -11.46 -1.72
N GLU A 234 -22.74 -11.75 -1.78
CA GLU A 234 -23.44 -12.58 -0.78
C GLU A 234 -22.89 -14.00 -0.77
N ARG A 235 -22.53 -14.56 -1.93
CA ARG A 235 -21.85 -15.85 -2.05
C ARG A 235 -20.40 -15.83 -1.57
N GLY A 236 -19.85 -14.67 -1.23
CA GLY A 236 -18.52 -14.52 -0.64
C GLY A 236 -17.45 -14.00 -1.59
N LEU A 237 -17.81 -13.49 -2.76
CA LEU A 237 -16.86 -12.86 -3.68
C LEU A 237 -16.12 -11.71 -2.99
N ALA A 238 -14.79 -11.72 -3.05
CA ALA A 238 -13.89 -10.71 -2.47
C ALA A 238 -14.13 -10.39 -0.97
N ARG A 239 -14.77 -11.31 -0.23
CA ARG A 239 -14.87 -11.20 1.23
C ARG A 239 -13.50 -11.38 1.85
N SER A 240 -13.18 -10.59 2.89
CA SER A 240 -11.88 -10.61 3.55
C SER A 240 -12.00 -10.48 5.05
N SER A 241 -10.99 -10.96 5.79
CA SER A 241 -10.83 -10.70 7.20
C SER A 241 -9.68 -9.73 7.43
N PHE A 242 -9.92 -8.73 8.26
CA PHE A 242 -8.89 -7.81 8.73
C PHE A 242 -8.52 -8.19 10.16
N PHE A 243 -7.24 -8.33 10.43
CA PHE A 243 -6.71 -8.60 11.76
C PHE A 243 -5.92 -7.40 12.25
N ARG A 244 -6.15 -7.02 13.50
CA ARG A 244 -5.33 -6.05 14.21
C ARG A 244 -4.90 -6.59 15.54
N ALA A 245 -3.60 -6.49 15.81
CA ALA A 245 -3.05 -6.79 17.13
C ALA A 245 -2.90 -5.52 17.94
N TYR A 246 -3.30 -5.62 19.20
CA TYR A 246 -3.09 -4.65 20.26
C TYR A 246 -2.21 -5.29 21.31
N ASP A 247 -1.13 -4.62 21.70
CA ASP A 247 -0.20 -5.15 22.68
C ASP A 247 0.19 -4.09 23.72
N THR A 248 0.45 -4.56 24.92
CA THR A 248 1.00 -3.75 26.00
C THR A 248 1.70 -4.64 27.02
N SER A 249 2.70 -4.07 27.71
CA SER A 249 3.41 -4.73 28.80
C SER A 249 3.27 -3.93 30.11
N GLU A 250 3.40 -4.61 31.23
CA GLU A 250 3.54 -3.99 32.53
C GLU A 250 4.95 -3.40 32.67
N LYS A 251 5.08 -2.09 32.54
CA LYS A 251 6.38 -1.41 32.69
C LYS A 251 6.78 -1.30 34.14
N ARG A 252 8.07 -1.50 34.41
CA ARG A 252 8.68 -1.24 35.73
C ARG A 252 9.31 0.14 35.73
N TYR A 253 9.07 0.91 36.77
CA TYR A 253 9.59 2.26 36.96
C TYR A 253 10.62 2.30 38.10
N ALA A 254 11.41 3.38 38.13
CA ALA A 254 12.31 3.65 39.24
C ALA A 254 11.54 3.72 40.56
N GLY A 255 12.11 3.18 41.64
CA GLY A 255 11.44 3.10 42.94
C GLY A 255 10.55 1.86 43.13
N GLY A 256 10.64 0.85 42.24
CA GLY A 256 9.91 -0.42 42.38
C GLY A 256 8.42 -0.36 42.02
N GLN A 257 8.00 0.74 41.48
CA GLN A 257 6.62 0.90 40.98
C GLN A 257 6.44 0.16 39.66
N VAL A 258 5.27 -0.48 39.47
CA VAL A 258 4.95 -1.30 38.30
C VAL A 258 3.56 -0.97 37.78
N ASP A 259 3.38 -0.98 36.45
CA ASP A 259 2.06 -1.04 35.85
C ASP A 259 1.36 -2.34 36.28
N ARG A 260 0.03 -2.35 36.31
CA ARG A 260 -0.75 -3.54 36.64
C ARG A 260 -1.85 -3.74 35.62
N PHE A 261 -2.04 -4.99 35.21
CA PHE A 261 -3.23 -5.40 34.47
C PHE A 261 -4.34 -5.67 35.49
N GLU A 262 -5.35 -4.85 35.45
CA GLU A 262 -6.51 -4.90 36.35
C GLU A 262 -7.67 -4.09 35.73
N VAL A 263 -8.86 -4.37 36.16
CA VAL A 263 -10.01 -3.49 35.87
C VAL A 263 -9.88 -2.23 36.73
N PRO A 264 -9.76 -1.01 36.13
CA PRO A 264 -9.56 0.20 36.90
C PRO A 264 -10.78 0.52 37.80
N ASP A 265 -10.51 0.92 39.04
CA ASP A 265 -11.55 1.39 39.96
C ASP A 265 -12.16 2.75 39.54
N LYS A 266 -13.42 3.00 39.89
CA LYS A 266 -14.14 4.23 39.52
C LYS A 266 -13.48 5.53 40.00
N ASN A 267 -12.67 5.45 41.06
CA ASN A 267 -11.99 6.60 41.68
C ASN A 267 -10.65 6.95 41.00
N ILE A 268 -10.17 6.16 40.07
CA ILE A 268 -8.86 6.35 39.40
C ILE A 268 -8.97 7.51 38.40
N LYS A 269 -7.94 8.36 38.37
CA LYS A 269 -7.85 9.48 37.42
C LYS A 269 -7.80 8.97 35.97
N GLY A 270 -8.79 9.38 35.18
CA GLY A 270 -8.93 9.00 33.78
C GLY A 270 -9.86 7.80 33.55
N TYR A 271 -10.60 7.37 34.63
CA TYR A 271 -11.62 6.33 34.50
C TYR A 271 -12.63 6.68 33.40
N ARG A 272 -12.93 5.70 32.56
CA ARG A 272 -13.91 5.81 31.48
C ARG A 272 -15.30 5.41 31.93
N SER A 273 -16.25 5.28 31.01
CA SER A 273 -17.56 4.75 31.33
C SER A 273 -17.48 3.27 31.76
N GLU A 274 -18.38 2.84 32.65
CA GLU A 274 -18.47 1.43 33.07
C GLU A 274 -18.69 0.46 31.89
N GLU A 275 -19.41 0.93 30.87
CA GLU A 275 -19.67 0.19 29.64
C GLU A 275 -18.37 -0.15 28.86
N ALA A 276 -17.35 0.71 28.90
CA ALA A 276 -16.09 0.49 28.22
C ALA A 276 -15.30 -0.73 28.75
N TYR A 277 -15.55 -1.13 29.99
CA TYR A 277 -14.89 -2.25 30.66
C TYR A 277 -15.71 -3.54 30.70
N ARG A 278 -16.92 -3.54 30.14
CA ARG A 278 -17.90 -4.65 30.21
C ARG A 278 -17.37 -6.00 29.72
N ASN A 279 -16.42 -5.99 28.81
CA ASN A 279 -15.88 -7.20 28.18
C ASN A 279 -14.61 -7.74 28.85
N LEU A 280 -14.13 -7.08 29.91
CA LEU A 280 -12.94 -7.50 30.65
C LEU A 280 -13.30 -8.55 31.70
N ASP A 281 -12.36 -9.49 31.90
CA ASP A 281 -12.39 -10.41 33.03
C ASP A 281 -11.67 -9.81 34.24
N ASP A 282 -11.69 -10.49 35.40
CA ASP A 282 -11.06 -10.07 36.66
C ASP A 282 -9.56 -9.80 36.54
N ASP A 283 -8.89 -10.46 35.58
CA ASP A 283 -7.45 -10.26 35.26
C ASP A 283 -7.18 -8.98 34.46
N GLY A 284 -8.21 -8.21 34.11
CA GLY A 284 -8.12 -7.00 33.32
C GLY A 284 -7.95 -7.22 31.81
N VAL A 285 -8.16 -8.44 31.30
CA VAL A 285 -8.02 -8.76 29.88
C VAL A 285 -9.36 -9.14 29.28
N VAL A 286 -9.60 -8.77 28.03
CA VAL A 286 -10.84 -9.05 27.31
C VAL A 286 -11.00 -10.56 27.04
N ASN A 287 -12.22 -11.05 27.16
CA ASN A 287 -12.54 -12.43 26.85
C ASN A 287 -12.46 -12.72 25.34
N PRO A 288 -11.93 -13.89 24.92
CA PRO A 288 -12.01 -14.34 23.54
C PRO A 288 -13.46 -14.38 23.03
N GLU A 289 -13.64 -14.19 21.71
CA GLU A 289 -14.94 -14.15 21.02
C GLU A 289 -15.87 -13.00 21.42
N SER A 290 -15.44 -12.10 22.30
CA SER A 290 -16.19 -10.87 22.63
C SER A 290 -16.30 -9.94 21.44
N VAL A 291 -17.49 -9.40 21.21
CA VAL A 291 -17.70 -8.34 20.22
C VAL A 291 -17.25 -7.01 20.83
N VAL A 292 -16.38 -6.32 20.15
CA VAL A 292 -15.79 -5.05 20.60
C VAL A 292 -16.00 -3.93 19.58
N GLU A 293 -16.26 -2.75 20.11
CA GLU A 293 -16.50 -1.53 19.34
C GLU A 293 -15.47 -0.44 19.67
N SER A 294 -15.51 0.64 18.88
CA SER A 294 -14.63 1.79 19.09
C SER A 294 -14.74 2.35 20.52
N GLY A 295 -13.61 2.39 21.23
CA GLY A 295 -13.53 2.88 22.60
C GLY A 295 -13.64 1.82 23.68
N ASP A 296 -14.06 0.59 23.38
CA ASP A 296 -14.05 -0.53 24.34
C ASP A 296 -12.60 -0.84 24.78
N VAL A 297 -12.44 -1.16 26.05
CA VAL A 297 -11.13 -1.52 26.62
C VAL A 297 -10.85 -2.98 26.34
N LEU A 298 -9.68 -3.24 25.75
CA LEU A 298 -9.17 -4.59 25.49
C LEU A 298 -8.26 -5.08 26.61
N ILE A 299 -7.41 -4.20 27.13
CA ILE A 299 -6.49 -4.50 28.23
C ILE A 299 -6.61 -3.37 29.23
N GLY A 300 -7.21 -3.67 30.39
CA GLY A 300 -7.26 -2.77 31.52
C GLY A 300 -5.89 -2.65 32.14
N LYS A 301 -5.38 -1.44 32.25
CA LYS A 301 -4.06 -1.18 32.81
C LYS A 301 -4.06 0.11 33.62
N THR A 302 -3.46 0.04 34.80
CA THR A 302 -3.23 1.19 35.64
C THR A 302 -1.73 1.42 35.82
N SER A 303 -1.32 2.69 35.77
CA SER A 303 0.08 3.11 35.95
C SER A 303 0.24 3.98 37.19
N PRO A 304 1.40 3.92 37.85
CA PRO A 304 1.70 4.80 38.98
C PRO A 304 1.81 6.27 38.54
N PRO A 305 1.67 7.25 39.44
CA PRO A 305 1.85 8.66 39.14
C PRO A 305 3.27 8.96 38.69
N ARG A 306 3.46 9.88 37.76
CA ARG A 306 4.79 10.26 37.23
C ARG A 306 5.64 11.06 38.20
N PHE A 307 5.03 11.75 39.13
CA PHE A 307 5.69 12.58 40.14
C PHE A 307 5.19 12.15 41.52
N LEU A 308 6.12 11.99 42.46
CA LEU A 308 5.81 11.90 43.90
C LEU A 308 5.49 13.32 44.37
N GLU A 309 4.24 13.75 44.24
CA GLU A 309 3.77 14.93 44.96
C GLU A 309 3.63 14.53 46.45
N GLU A 310 4.26 15.29 47.34
CA GLU A 310 4.35 15.04 48.80
C GLU A 310 3.02 15.25 49.53
N ASP A 311 1.89 15.22 48.88
CA ASP A 311 0.59 15.35 49.55
C ASP A 311 0.02 14.00 49.99
N PHE A 312 -0.27 13.94 51.27
CA PHE A 312 -0.71 12.83 52.10
C PHE A 312 -2.03 12.16 51.68
N GLY A 313 -2.01 11.30 50.69
CA GLY A 313 -3.09 10.37 50.34
C GLY A 313 -2.55 8.94 50.18
N THR A 314 -3.40 7.94 50.39
CA THR A 314 -3.04 6.55 50.21
C THR A 314 -2.57 6.29 48.78
N VAL A 315 -1.48 5.52 48.58
CA VAL A 315 -0.86 5.25 47.27
C VAL A 315 -1.84 4.63 46.26
N ALA A 316 -2.91 4.01 46.75
CA ALA A 316 -3.97 3.42 45.93
C ALA A 316 -4.80 4.47 45.16
N ASP A 317 -5.03 5.66 45.73
CA ASP A 317 -5.89 6.70 45.15
C ASP A 317 -5.23 7.52 44.03
N ARG A 318 -3.97 7.27 43.73
CA ARG A 318 -3.15 8.07 42.78
C ARG A 318 -2.79 7.39 41.49
N ARG A 319 -3.20 6.14 41.27
CA ARG A 319 -2.93 5.46 39.99
C ARG A 319 -3.68 6.17 38.86
N ARG A 320 -3.15 6.05 37.66
CA ARG A 320 -3.72 6.62 36.44
C ARG A 320 -4.16 5.51 35.50
N GLU A 321 -5.29 5.67 34.88
CA GLU A 321 -5.77 4.79 33.83
C GLU A 321 -4.88 4.91 32.57
N THR A 322 -4.38 3.78 32.08
CA THR A 322 -3.52 3.67 30.89
C THR A 322 -3.89 2.45 30.03
N SER A 323 -5.13 2.05 30.10
CA SER A 323 -5.67 0.89 29.37
C SER A 323 -5.54 1.04 27.87
N VAL A 324 -5.49 -0.09 27.18
CA VAL A 324 -5.49 -0.16 25.71
C VAL A 324 -6.92 -0.34 25.23
N THR A 325 -7.35 0.52 24.34
CA THR A 325 -8.70 0.52 23.78
C THR A 325 -8.71 0.24 22.29
N VAL A 326 -9.84 -0.24 21.79
CA VAL A 326 -10.12 -0.34 20.36
C VAL A 326 -10.01 1.05 19.73
N ARG A 327 -9.29 1.16 18.64
CA ARG A 327 -9.08 2.44 17.95
C ARG A 327 -10.38 2.99 17.41
N HIS A 328 -10.45 4.32 17.33
CA HIS A 328 -11.59 5.00 16.74
C HIS A 328 -11.87 4.53 15.31
N GLY A 329 -13.14 4.17 15.04
CA GLY A 329 -13.61 3.65 13.76
C GLY A 329 -13.23 2.19 13.47
N GLU A 330 -12.68 1.45 14.44
CA GLU A 330 -12.46 0.00 14.35
C GLU A 330 -13.49 -0.74 15.20
N LYS A 331 -13.88 -1.91 14.74
CA LYS A 331 -14.79 -2.85 15.43
C LYS A 331 -14.39 -4.27 15.06
N GLY A 332 -14.89 -5.23 15.79
CA GLY A 332 -14.65 -6.63 15.45
C GLY A 332 -14.93 -7.60 16.58
N ILE A 333 -14.40 -8.80 16.43
CA ILE A 333 -14.49 -9.88 17.40
C ILE A 333 -13.07 -10.20 17.88
N VAL A 334 -12.90 -10.43 19.17
CA VAL A 334 -11.62 -10.84 19.74
C VAL A 334 -11.30 -12.27 19.28
N ASP A 335 -10.30 -12.40 18.42
CA ASP A 335 -9.94 -13.68 17.78
C ASP A 335 -8.94 -14.48 18.62
N ALA A 336 -7.99 -13.82 19.26
CA ALA A 336 -7.00 -14.48 20.11
C ALA A 336 -6.50 -13.54 21.21
N VAL A 337 -6.30 -14.12 22.39
CA VAL A 337 -5.69 -13.47 23.56
C VAL A 337 -4.42 -14.26 23.92
N LEU A 338 -3.28 -13.58 23.93
CA LEU A 338 -1.98 -14.16 24.22
C LEU A 338 -1.38 -13.44 25.42
N LEU A 339 -1.19 -14.18 26.49
CA LEU A 339 -0.47 -13.73 27.69
C LEU A 339 0.92 -14.36 27.68
N SER A 340 1.94 -13.53 27.82
CA SER A 340 3.34 -13.93 27.80
C SER A 340 4.17 -13.05 28.72
N GLU A 341 5.45 -13.26 28.76
CA GLU A 341 6.41 -12.42 29.46
C GLU A 341 7.40 -11.82 28.48
N THR A 342 7.84 -10.60 28.76
CA THR A 342 8.94 -9.97 28.03
C THR A 342 10.27 -10.55 28.50
N VAL A 343 11.36 -10.32 27.73
CA VAL A 343 12.71 -10.73 28.10
C VAL A 343 13.13 -10.20 29.49
N GLU A 344 12.54 -9.08 29.90
CA GLU A 344 12.76 -8.44 31.20
C GLU A 344 11.89 -9.02 32.34
N GLY A 345 11.10 -10.08 32.08
CA GLY A 345 10.22 -10.71 33.05
C GLY A 345 8.98 -9.86 33.41
N SER A 346 8.55 -8.96 32.54
CA SER A 346 7.31 -8.20 32.69
C SER A 346 6.18 -8.89 31.93
N ARG A 347 4.96 -8.87 32.49
CA ARG A 347 3.79 -9.43 31.80
C ARG A 347 3.53 -8.68 30.49
N LEU A 348 3.25 -9.42 29.44
CA LEU A 348 2.90 -8.94 28.11
C LEU A 348 1.55 -9.53 27.71
N ALA A 349 0.61 -8.68 27.37
CA ALA A 349 -0.67 -9.09 26.78
C ALA A 349 -0.72 -8.64 25.32
N LYS A 350 -1.10 -9.57 24.43
CA LYS A 350 -1.38 -9.29 23.01
C LYS A 350 -2.77 -9.81 22.68
N ILE A 351 -3.58 -8.94 22.09
CA ILE A 351 -4.96 -9.25 21.70
C ILE A 351 -5.08 -9.03 20.20
N ARG A 352 -5.59 -10.04 19.51
CA ARG A 352 -5.90 -9.96 18.08
C ARG A 352 -7.40 -9.81 17.90
N VAL A 353 -7.80 -8.73 17.24
CA VAL A 353 -9.21 -8.45 16.87
C VAL A 353 -9.37 -8.73 15.38
N ARG A 354 -10.43 -9.44 15.02
CA ARG A 354 -10.81 -9.78 13.65
C ARG A 354 -12.07 -9.03 13.25
N ASP A 355 -12.02 -8.39 12.08
CA ASP A 355 -13.14 -7.75 11.43
C ASP A 355 -13.39 -8.40 10.07
N THR A 356 -14.62 -8.83 9.78
CA THR A 356 -14.99 -9.43 8.49
C THR A 356 -15.54 -8.34 7.58
N ARG A 357 -14.90 -8.18 6.40
CA ARG A 357 -15.18 -7.11 5.45
C ARG A 357 -15.71 -7.66 4.14
N GLN A 358 -16.90 -7.27 3.79
CA GLN A 358 -17.46 -7.42 2.45
C GLN A 358 -17.06 -6.19 1.61
N PRO A 359 -16.97 -6.30 0.28
CA PRO A 359 -16.79 -5.13 -0.56
C PRO A 359 -17.91 -4.11 -0.39
N GLU A 360 -17.52 -2.84 -0.29
CA GLU A 360 -18.40 -1.68 -0.14
C GLU A 360 -18.12 -0.67 -1.24
N PHE A 361 -19.01 0.33 -1.37
CA PHE A 361 -18.80 1.46 -2.28
C PHE A 361 -17.46 2.15 -2.01
N GLY A 362 -16.68 2.36 -3.07
CA GLY A 362 -15.36 2.99 -2.97
C GLY A 362 -14.21 2.05 -2.64
N ASP A 363 -14.45 0.76 -2.39
CA ASP A 363 -13.39 -0.25 -2.27
C ASP A 363 -12.67 -0.41 -3.61
N LYS A 364 -11.37 -0.62 -3.56
CA LYS A 364 -10.51 -0.64 -4.74
C LYS A 364 -10.21 -2.04 -5.22
N PHE A 365 -10.45 -2.26 -6.50
CA PHE A 365 -10.12 -3.48 -7.23
C PHE A 365 -9.15 -3.21 -8.37
N ALA A 366 -8.43 -4.21 -8.80
CA ALA A 366 -7.56 -4.14 -9.96
C ALA A 366 -7.54 -5.46 -10.73
N SER A 367 -7.44 -5.37 -12.06
CA SER A 367 -7.04 -6.50 -12.89
C SER A 367 -5.51 -6.61 -12.92
N ARG A 368 -4.95 -7.70 -13.44
CA ARG A 368 -3.50 -7.88 -13.61
C ARG A 368 -2.88 -7.04 -14.74
N HIS A 369 -3.64 -6.11 -15.32
CA HIS A 369 -3.21 -5.28 -16.47
C HIS A 369 -3.12 -3.80 -16.14
N GLY A 370 -2.94 -3.46 -14.86
CA GLY A 370 -2.87 -2.07 -14.44
C GLY A 370 -4.20 -1.31 -14.52
N GLN A 371 -5.33 -2.01 -14.66
CA GLN A 371 -6.69 -1.46 -14.66
C GLN A 371 -7.24 -1.47 -13.24
N LYS A 372 -6.97 -0.41 -12.51
CA LYS A 372 -7.51 -0.19 -11.17
C LYS A 372 -8.82 0.58 -11.25
N GLY A 373 -9.77 0.22 -10.41
CA GLY A 373 -11.02 0.93 -10.29
C GLY A 373 -11.61 0.83 -8.89
N VAL A 374 -12.69 1.56 -8.67
CA VAL A 374 -13.43 1.58 -7.41
C VAL A 374 -14.85 1.10 -7.62
N VAL A 375 -15.44 0.52 -6.58
CA VAL A 375 -16.85 0.11 -6.60
C VAL A 375 -17.73 1.34 -6.66
N GLY A 376 -18.40 1.56 -7.81
CA GLY A 376 -19.33 2.66 -8.02
C GLY A 376 -20.79 2.29 -7.76
N LEU A 377 -21.16 1.04 -8.04
CA LEU A 377 -22.51 0.52 -7.80
C LEU A 377 -22.46 -0.95 -7.39
N ILE A 378 -23.31 -1.32 -6.46
CA ILE A 378 -23.60 -2.72 -6.11
C ILE A 378 -25.04 -2.98 -6.52
N LEU A 379 -25.22 -3.82 -7.55
CA LEU A 379 -26.50 -4.05 -8.19
C LEU A 379 -27.04 -5.42 -7.81
N SER A 380 -28.35 -5.50 -7.59
CA SER A 380 -29.03 -6.77 -7.33
C SER A 380 -28.93 -7.71 -8.53
N PRO A 381 -28.81 -9.03 -8.33
CA PRO A 381 -28.60 -9.96 -9.43
C PRO A 381 -29.74 -10.01 -10.44
N GLU A 382 -30.96 -9.67 -10.02
CA GLU A 382 -32.15 -9.57 -10.87
C GLU A 382 -32.10 -8.40 -11.85
N ASP A 383 -31.39 -7.31 -11.51
CA ASP A 383 -31.31 -6.08 -12.32
C ASP A 383 -30.11 -6.07 -13.27
N ILE A 384 -29.16 -6.97 -13.05
CA ILE A 384 -27.94 -7.07 -13.87
C ILE A 384 -28.27 -7.70 -15.23
N PRO A 385 -27.69 -7.18 -16.34
CA PRO A 385 -27.78 -7.85 -17.64
C PRO A 385 -27.24 -9.27 -17.60
N PHE A 386 -27.87 -10.19 -18.30
CA PHE A 386 -27.51 -11.60 -18.36
C PHE A 386 -27.42 -12.11 -19.80
N THR A 387 -26.63 -13.16 -20.01
CA THR A 387 -26.46 -13.77 -21.33
C THR A 387 -27.65 -14.67 -21.70
N GLU A 388 -27.75 -15.06 -22.96
CA GLU A 388 -28.75 -16.03 -23.45
C GLU A 388 -28.74 -17.35 -22.67
N PHE A 389 -27.58 -17.75 -22.19
CA PHE A 389 -27.40 -18.96 -21.36
C PHE A 389 -27.68 -18.73 -19.87
N GLY A 390 -28.14 -17.54 -19.49
CA GLY A 390 -28.47 -17.20 -18.09
C GLY A 390 -27.25 -16.87 -17.22
N VAL A 391 -26.07 -16.63 -17.80
CA VAL A 391 -24.89 -16.22 -17.03
C VAL A 391 -25.00 -14.75 -16.67
N VAL A 392 -24.95 -14.45 -15.38
CA VAL A 392 -24.95 -13.09 -14.84
C VAL A 392 -23.50 -12.70 -14.52
N PRO A 393 -22.96 -11.61 -15.06
CA PRO A 393 -21.59 -11.18 -14.74
C PRO A 393 -21.45 -10.79 -13.26
N ASP A 394 -20.25 -11.04 -12.72
CA ASP A 394 -19.88 -10.61 -11.36
C ASP A 394 -19.48 -9.14 -11.33
N LEU A 395 -18.91 -8.66 -12.45
CA LEU A 395 -18.36 -7.33 -12.59
C LEU A 395 -18.67 -6.73 -13.96
N ILE A 396 -19.07 -5.47 -14.00
CA ILE A 396 -19.23 -4.70 -15.24
C ILE A 396 -18.21 -3.57 -15.25
N VAL A 397 -17.41 -3.51 -16.30
CA VAL A 397 -16.30 -2.55 -16.47
C VAL A 397 -16.54 -1.71 -17.73
N ASN A 398 -16.17 -0.45 -17.66
CA ASN A 398 -16.30 0.46 -18.79
C ASN A 398 -15.31 0.12 -19.92
N PRO A 399 -15.78 -0.10 -21.16
CA PRO A 399 -14.91 -0.42 -22.30
C PRO A 399 -13.97 0.73 -22.67
N HIS A 400 -14.31 1.98 -22.39
CA HIS A 400 -13.49 3.14 -22.72
C HIS A 400 -12.13 3.17 -22.00
N ALA A 401 -12.00 2.42 -20.91
CA ALA A 401 -10.75 2.32 -20.18
C ALA A 401 -9.67 1.52 -20.94
N ILE A 402 -10.03 0.63 -21.87
CA ILE A 402 -9.11 -0.27 -22.55
C ILE A 402 -8.32 0.41 -23.67
N PRO A 403 -8.97 1.09 -24.66
CA PRO A 403 -8.22 1.73 -25.75
C PRO A 403 -7.33 2.87 -25.28
N SER A 404 -7.83 3.71 -24.36
CA SER A 404 -7.09 4.86 -23.85
C SER A 404 -5.81 4.46 -23.08
N ARG A 405 -5.77 3.25 -22.54
CA ARG A 405 -4.67 2.73 -21.75
C ARG A 405 -3.82 1.70 -22.47
N MET A 406 -4.26 1.28 -23.65
CA MET A 406 -3.56 0.26 -24.45
C MET A 406 -3.29 -1.02 -23.64
N SER A 407 -4.31 -1.52 -22.92
CA SER A 407 -4.24 -2.73 -22.10
C SER A 407 -4.95 -3.91 -22.78
N ILE A 408 -4.49 -4.27 -23.99
CA ILE A 408 -5.07 -5.34 -24.80
C ILE A 408 -4.92 -6.71 -24.12
N GLY A 409 -3.86 -6.92 -23.36
CA GLY A 409 -3.66 -8.16 -22.59
C GLY A 409 -4.84 -8.51 -21.69
N GLN A 410 -5.62 -7.52 -21.18
CA GLN A 410 -6.83 -7.79 -20.42
C GLN A 410 -7.92 -8.46 -21.25
N VAL A 411 -8.10 -8.01 -22.49
CA VAL A 411 -9.09 -8.58 -23.42
C VAL A 411 -8.68 -10.01 -23.77
N LEU A 412 -7.40 -10.23 -24.05
CA LEU A 412 -6.85 -11.57 -24.31
C LEU A 412 -7.02 -12.49 -23.10
N GLU A 413 -6.75 -12.00 -21.89
CA GLU A 413 -6.98 -12.76 -20.66
C GLU A 413 -8.45 -13.18 -20.50
N MET A 414 -9.38 -12.27 -20.77
CA MET A 414 -10.82 -12.56 -20.65
C MET A 414 -11.27 -13.64 -21.63
N VAL A 415 -10.81 -13.59 -22.88
CA VAL A 415 -11.12 -14.61 -23.90
C VAL A 415 -10.47 -15.94 -23.57
N ALA A 416 -9.19 -15.92 -23.20
CA ALA A 416 -8.46 -17.10 -22.78
C ALA A 416 -9.06 -17.74 -21.52
N GLY A 417 -9.46 -16.93 -20.56
CA GLY A 417 -10.15 -17.37 -19.35
C GLY A 417 -11.50 -18.03 -19.64
N LYS A 418 -12.26 -17.49 -20.62
CA LYS A 418 -13.51 -18.08 -21.09
C LYS A 418 -13.26 -19.44 -21.74
N ALA A 419 -12.31 -19.57 -22.67
CA ALA A 419 -11.93 -20.81 -23.30
C ALA A 419 -11.45 -21.84 -22.27
N GLY A 420 -10.58 -21.45 -21.34
CA GLY A 420 -10.08 -22.33 -20.28
C GLY A 420 -11.18 -22.84 -19.34
N CYS A 421 -12.22 -22.03 -19.07
CA CYS A 421 -13.39 -22.47 -18.29
C CYS A 421 -14.23 -23.51 -19.05
N LEU A 422 -14.41 -23.33 -20.35
CA LEU A 422 -15.21 -24.24 -21.19
C LEU A 422 -14.52 -25.62 -21.34
N GLU A 423 -13.22 -25.62 -21.50
CA GLU A 423 -12.44 -26.86 -21.67
C GLU A 423 -11.98 -27.49 -20.34
N GLY A 424 -12.09 -26.76 -19.24
CA GLY A 424 -11.65 -27.23 -17.91
C GLY A 424 -10.12 -27.29 -17.77
N LYS A 425 -9.37 -26.48 -18.53
CA LYS A 425 -7.89 -26.42 -18.48
C LYS A 425 -7.38 -25.04 -18.15
N ARG A 426 -6.14 -24.96 -17.67
CA ARG A 426 -5.43 -23.69 -17.46
C ARG A 426 -4.66 -23.33 -18.73
N ILE A 427 -4.65 -22.05 -19.08
CA ILE A 427 -4.00 -21.52 -20.27
C ILE A 427 -2.70 -20.84 -19.88
N ASP A 428 -1.62 -21.18 -20.60
CA ASP A 428 -0.30 -20.55 -20.44
C ASP A 428 -0.22 -19.28 -21.29
N ALA A 429 -0.31 -18.14 -20.65
CA ALA A 429 -0.20 -16.81 -21.24
C ALA A 429 1.14 -16.15 -20.95
N THR A 430 2.22 -16.94 -20.95
CA THR A 430 3.58 -16.41 -20.82
C THR A 430 3.85 -15.46 -21.99
N PRO A 431 4.39 -14.25 -21.74
CA PRO A 431 4.65 -13.27 -22.78
C PRO A 431 5.59 -13.81 -23.87
N PHE A 432 5.50 -13.22 -25.04
CA PHE A 432 6.28 -13.56 -26.25
C PHE A 432 5.94 -14.92 -26.89
N ASN A 433 4.78 -15.51 -26.57
CA ASN A 433 4.30 -16.73 -27.20
C ASN A 433 3.24 -16.38 -28.28
N GLN A 434 3.62 -16.46 -29.55
CA GLN A 434 2.81 -15.98 -30.67
C GLN A 434 1.71 -16.95 -31.16
N THR A 435 1.73 -18.22 -30.76
CA THR A 435 0.82 -19.24 -31.32
C THR A 435 -0.50 -19.37 -30.59
N LEU A 436 -0.65 -18.77 -29.42
CA LEU A 436 -1.76 -18.98 -28.49
C LEU A 436 -3.08 -18.35 -28.95
N GLU A 437 -3.04 -17.24 -29.68
CA GLU A 437 -4.26 -16.52 -30.06
C GLU A 437 -5.18 -17.31 -31.00
N ASP A 438 -4.62 -18.00 -31.98
CA ASP A 438 -5.39 -18.75 -32.94
C ASP A 438 -5.97 -20.04 -32.30
N GLU A 439 -5.22 -20.68 -31.41
CA GLU A 439 -5.72 -21.83 -30.64
C GLU A 439 -6.92 -21.45 -29.78
N ILE A 440 -6.87 -20.32 -29.07
CA ILE A 440 -7.99 -19.83 -28.25
C ILE A 440 -9.23 -19.55 -29.10
N LYS A 441 -9.07 -18.94 -30.29
CA LYS A 441 -10.19 -18.68 -31.19
C LYS A 441 -10.85 -19.97 -31.67
N GLU A 442 -10.05 -20.96 -32.06
CA GLU A 442 -10.55 -22.28 -32.47
C GLU A 442 -11.28 -23.00 -31.33
N GLU A 443 -10.77 -22.94 -30.09
CA GLU A 443 -11.40 -23.51 -28.91
C GLU A 443 -12.78 -22.89 -28.62
N LEU A 444 -12.94 -21.57 -28.76
CA LEU A 444 -14.23 -20.89 -28.60
C LEU A 444 -15.24 -21.32 -29.66
N ILE A 445 -14.82 -21.38 -30.94
CA ILE A 445 -15.68 -21.80 -32.05
C ILE A 445 -16.14 -23.26 -31.85
N ASN A 446 -15.22 -24.14 -31.44
CA ASN A 446 -15.53 -25.55 -31.18
C ASN A 446 -16.56 -25.74 -30.05
N ASN A 447 -16.60 -24.82 -29.08
CA ASN A 447 -17.56 -24.82 -27.99
C ASN A 447 -18.85 -24.04 -28.30
N GLY A 448 -19.03 -23.57 -29.57
CA GLY A 448 -20.25 -22.88 -30.02
C GLY A 448 -20.35 -21.41 -29.65
N PHE A 449 -19.23 -20.77 -29.28
CA PHE A 449 -19.14 -19.34 -29.01
C PHE A 449 -18.50 -18.59 -30.17
N GLU A 450 -18.72 -17.28 -30.20
CA GLU A 450 -18.06 -16.42 -31.17
C GLU A 450 -16.56 -16.27 -30.85
N SER A 451 -15.72 -16.30 -31.87
CA SER A 451 -14.26 -16.20 -31.75
C SER A 451 -13.77 -14.91 -31.06
N ALA A 452 -14.56 -13.84 -31.18
CA ALA A 452 -14.28 -12.56 -30.52
C ALA A 452 -14.66 -12.52 -29.04
N GLY A 453 -15.40 -13.53 -28.52
CA GLY A 453 -15.84 -13.58 -27.14
C GLY A 453 -17.07 -12.72 -26.82
N CYS A 454 -17.72 -12.14 -27.84
CA CYS A 454 -18.94 -11.35 -27.67
C CYS A 454 -20.17 -12.25 -27.48
N GLU A 455 -21.16 -11.76 -26.74
CA GLU A 455 -22.45 -12.42 -26.54
C GLU A 455 -23.59 -11.38 -26.54
N SER A 456 -24.78 -11.83 -26.93
CA SER A 456 -26.00 -11.07 -26.76
C SER A 456 -26.45 -11.09 -25.29
N LEU A 457 -26.66 -9.92 -24.70
CA LEU A 457 -27.15 -9.79 -23.35
C LEU A 457 -28.58 -9.26 -23.32
N TYR A 458 -29.31 -9.60 -22.28
CA TYR A 458 -30.66 -9.14 -21.96
C TYR A 458 -30.62 -8.23 -20.75
N SER A 459 -31.36 -7.14 -20.75
CA SER A 459 -31.47 -6.25 -19.58
C SER A 459 -32.19 -6.96 -18.45
N GLY A 460 -31.60 -6.97 -17.25
CA GLY A 460 -32.25 -7.53 -16.05
C GLY A 460 -33.52 -6.75 -15.65
N VAL A 461 -33.54 -5.44 -15.91
CA VAL A 461 -34.67 -4.57 -15.54
C VAL A 461 -35.87 -4.69 -16.51
N THR A 462 -35.59 -4.67 -17.81
CA THR A 462 -36.68 -4.67 -18.83
C THR A 462 -36.93 -6.06 -19.43
N GLY A 463 -35.96 -6.97 -19.37
CA GLY A 463 -36.00 -8.27 -20.03
C GLY A 463 -35.80 -8.19 -21.56
N GLU A 464 -35.53 -7.02 -22.09
CA GLU A 464 -35.32 -6.83 -23.54
C GLU A 464 -33.85 -7.15 -23.90
N ARG A 465 -33.66 -7.67 -25.11
CA ARG A 465 -32.32 -7.86 -25.66
C ARG A 465 -31.65 -6.52 -25.91
N LEU A 466 -30.38 -6.41 -25.52
CA LEU A 466 -29.57 -5.23 -25.84
C LEU A 466 -29.24 -5.22 -27.34
N ASP A 467 -29.26 -4.05 -27.96
CA ASP A 467 -28.97 -3.88 -29.40
C ASP A 467 -27.49 -4.05 -29.76
N ALA A 468 -26.62 -4.27 -28.76
CA ALA A 468 -25.20 -4.44 -28.94
C ALA A 468 -24.76 -5.83 -28.46
N GLU A 469 -23.79 -6.40 -29.15
CA GLU A 469 -23.05 -7.55 -28.67
C GLU A 469 -22.02 -7.11 -27.64
N ILE A 470 -22.06 -7.74 -26.46
CA ILE A 470 -21.25 -7.36 -25.32
C ILE A 470 -20.11 -8.37 -25.15
N PHE A 471 -18.90 -7.85 -25.01
CA PHE A 471 -17.74 -8.66 -24.72
C PHE A 471 -17.80 -9.17 -23.27
N ILE A 472 -17.84 -10.50 -23.08
CA ILE A 472 -17.91 -11.14 -21.80
C ILE A 472 -16.89 -12.28 -21.70
N GLY A 473 -16.17 -12.35 -20.59
CA GLY A 473 -15.14 -13.35 -20.36
C GLY A 473 -14.78 -13.48 -18.91
N VAL A 474 -13.74 -14.26 -18.62
CA VAL A 474 -13.27 -14.49 -17.26
C VAL A 474 -11.90 -13.86 -17.08
N ALA A 475 -11.77 -12.97 -16.11
CA ALA A 475 -10.51 -12.33 -15.75
C ALA A 475 -10.22 -12.49 -14.25
N TYR A 476 -8.94 -12.51 -13.92
CA TYR A 476 -8.49 -12.56 -12.54
C TYR A 476 -8.42 -11.16 -11.94
N TYR A 477 -9.20 -10.93 -10.90
CA TYR A 477 -9.27 -9.66 -10.19
C TYR A 477 -8.71 -9.76 -8.77
N GLN A 478 -8.08 -8.68 -8.36
CA GLN A 478 -7.45 -8.51 -7.05
C GLN A 478 -8.21 -7.43 -6.27
N LYS A 479 -8.57 -7.73 -5.01
CA LYS A 479 -9.01 -6.71 -4.05
C LYS A 479 -7.79 -6.07 -3.43
N LEU A 480 -7.69 -4.74 -3.47
CA LEU A 480 -6.58 -4.01 -2.88
C LEU A 480 -6.88 -3.63 -1.42
N HIS A 481 -5.85 -3.44 -0.60
CA HIS A 481 -6.01 -3.08 0.82
C HIS A 481 -6.51 -1.64 1.06
N HIS A 482 -6.78 -0.88 0.00
CA HIS A 482 -7.37 0.45 0.09
C HIS A 482 -8.89 0.35 0.19
N MET A 483 -9.40 0.18 1.40
CA MET A 483 -10.84 0.04 1.66
C MET A 483 -11.43 1.32 2.23
N THR A 484 -12.70 1.57 1.91
CA THR A 484 -13.43 2.76 2.38
C THR A 484 -13.52 2.81 3.90
N THR A 485 -13.79 1.67 4.54
CA THR A 485 -13.88 1.55 6.01
C THR A 485 -12.63 2.09 6.74
N ASP A 486 -11.44 1.95 6.14
CA ASP A 486 -10.20 2.46 6.71
C ASP A 486 -10.00 3.97 6.49
N LYS A 487 -10.74 4.59 5.58
CA LYS A 487 -10.54 5.98 5.13
C LYS A 487 -11.66 6.94 5.53
N VAL A 488 -12.89 6.46 5.66
CA VAL A 488 -14.03 7.27 6.07
C VAL A 488 -13.76 7.84 7.46
N TYR A 489 -13.88 9.16 7.56
CA TYR A 489 -13.66 9.87 8.80
C TYR A 489 -14.50 11.14 8.86
N ALA A 490 -15.07 11.41 10.01
CA ALA A 490 -15.82 12.61 10.29
C ALA A 490 -15.51 13.12 11.71
N ARG A 491 -15.48 14.42 11.86
CA ARG A 491 -15.30 15.08 13.16
C ARG A 491 -16.25 16.27 13.25
N SER A 492 -16.96 16.38 14.38
CA SER A 492 -17.65 17.62 14.76
C SER A 492 -16.77 18.43 15.72
N ARG A 493 -16.68 17.98 16.97
CA ARG A 493 -15.79 18.49 18.02
C ARG A 493 -15.01 17.34 18.61
N GLY A 494 -13.79 17.61 19.06
CA GLY A 494 -12.93 16.56 19.58
C GLY A 494 -11.71 17.13 20.28
N PRO A 495 -10.69 16.29 20.56
CA PRO A 495 -9.50 16.68 21.29
C PRO A 495 -8.72 17.77 20.56
N VAL A 496 -8.09 18.65 21.34
CA VAL A 496 -7.26 19.76 20.87
C VAL A 496 -5.85 19.61 21.41
N GLN A 497 -4.87 20.19 20.70
CA GLN A 497 -3.49 20.24 21.13
C GLN A 497 -3.35 21.13 22.38
N VAL A 498 -2.47 20.75 23.30
CA VAL A 498 -2.27 21.48 24.56
C VAL A 498 -1.65 22.85 24.31
N LEU A 499 -0.68 22.95 23.40
CA LEU A 499 0.09 24.17 23.15
C LEU A 499 -0.70 25.19 22.31
N THR A 500 -1.20 24.78 21.15
CA THR A 500 -1.83 25.67 20.18
C THR A 500 -3.35 25.74 20.33
N ARG A 501 -3.94 24.83 21.06
CA ARG A 501 -5.40 24.61 21.18
C ARG A 501 -6.11 24.36 19.85
N GLN A 502 -5.37 24.09 18.81
CA GLN A 502 -5.92 23.66 17.53
C GLN A 502 -6.34 22.20 17.56
N PRO A 503 -7.28 21.75 16.71
CA PRO A 503 -7.60 20.34 16.60
C PRO A 503 -6.34 19.48 16.40
N THR A 504 -6.30 18.29 17.02
CA THR A 504 -5.23 17.32 16.81
C THR A 504 -5.19 16.88 15.35
N GLU A 505 -4.10 16.30 14.90
CA GLU A 505 -3.95 15.74 13.55
C GLU A 505 -4.16 14.21 13.55
N GLY A 506 -4.75 13.71 12.47
CA GLY A 506 -4.86 12.29 12.16
C GLY A 506 -6.13 11.63 12.70
N ARG A 507 -6.70 10.73 11.88
CA ARG A 507 -7.92 9.96 12.17
C ARG A 507 -7.85 9.20 13.50
N ALA A 508 -6.71 8.58 13.78
CA ALA A 508 -6.52 7.77 15.00
C ALA A 508 -6.54 8.59 16.31
N ARG A 509 -6.41 9.92 16.22
CA ARG A 509 -6.45 10.85 17.35
C ARG A 509 -7.73 11.70 17.37
N GLU A 510 -8.74 11.31 16.62
CA GLU A 510 -9.95 12.10 16.41
C GLU A 510 -9.65 13.54 15.96
N GLY A 511 -8.66 13.67 15.09
CA GLY A 511 -8.14 14.95 14.64
C GLY A 511 -9.04 15.67 13.66
N GLY A 512 -8.72 16.94 13.39
CA GLY A 512 -9.39 17.75 12.37
C GLY A 512 -8.87 17.47 10.98
N LEU A 513 -9.65 17.85 9.97
CA LEU A 513 -9.19 17.90 8.59
C LEU A 513 -8.33 19.15 8.40
N ARG A 514 -7.25 19.03 7.65
CA ARG A 514 -6.38 20.16 7.37
C ARG A 514 -7.04 21.12 6.38
N PHE A 515 -7.13 22.37 6.76
CA PHE A 515 -7.43 23.48 5.87
C PHE A 515 -6.10 24.16 5.48
N GLY A 516 -5.60 23.84 4.29
CA GLY A 516 -4.27 24.27 3.83
C GLY A 516 -4.25 25.69 3.28
N GLU A 517 -3.07 26.16 2.89
CA GLU A 517 -2.87 27.50 2.32
C GLU A 517 -3.60 27.66 0.98
N MET A 518 -3.63 26.62 0.15
CA MET A 518 -4.31 26.65 -1.15
C MET A 518 -5.83 26.78 -0.99
N GLU A 519 -6.43 26.09 0.00
CA GLU A 519 -7.84 26.22 0.33
C GLU A 519 -8.17 27.63 0.84
N ARG A 520 -7.29 28.22 1.68
CA ARG A 520 -7.39 29.63 2.08
C ARG A 520 -7.37 30.57 0.88
N ASP A 521 -6.45 30.40 -0.04
CA ASP A 521 -6.29 31.23 -1.24
C ASP A 521 -7.54 31.14 -2.13
N CYS A 522 -8.11 29.97 -2.26
CA CYS A 522 -9.37 29.75 -2.99
C CYS A 522 -10.53 30.56 -2.38
N LEU A 523 -10.70 30.53 -1.05
CA LEU A 523 -11.76 31.29 -0.38
C LEU A 523 -11.51 32.81 -0.45
N ILE A 524 -10.28 33.26 -0.41
CA ILE A 524 -9.93 34.68 -0.59
C ILE A 524 -10.27 35.12 -2.03
N ALA A 525 -9.88 34.33 -3.03
CA ALA A 525 -10.18 34.64 -4.43
C ALA A 525 -11.69 34.68 -4.71
N HIS A 526 -12.46 33.82 -4.06
CA HIS A 526 -13.93 33.80 -4.14
C HIS A 526 -14.61 34.93 -3.36
N GLY A 527 -13.91 35.58 -2.43
CA GLY A 527 -14.47 36.65 -1.58
C GLY A 527 -15.30 36.16 -0.41
N ALA A 528 -15.23 34.88 -0.03
CA ALA A 528 -16.02 34.26 1.02
C ALA A 528 -15.43 34.54 2.44
N ALA A 529 -15.42 35.80 2.86
CA ALA A 529 -14.77 36.24 4.11
C ALA A 529 -15.36 35.59 5.37
N LEU A 530 -16.67 35.41 5.45
CA LEU A 530 -17.32 34.80 6.62
C LEU A 530 -16.95 33.32 6.76
N THR A 531 -16.95 32.57 5.64
CA THR A 531 -16.52 31.17 5.63
C THR A 531 -15.05 31.03 6.02
N LEU A 532 -14.21 31.95 5.55
CA LEU A 532 -12.79 31.98 5.91
C LEU A 532 -12.61 32.20 7.42
N LYS A 533 -13.35 33.17 8.01
CA LYS A 533 -13.33 33.43 9.45
C LYS A 533 -13.79 32.20 10.23
N GLU A 534 -14.89 31.59 9.83
CA GLU A 534 -15.42 30.37 10.46
C GLU A 534 -14.37 29.27 10.49
N ARG A 535 -13.78 28.93 9.33
CA ARG A 535 -12.81 27.82 9.22
C ARG A 535 -11.50 28.07 9.96
N LEU A 536 -10.96 29.29 9.93
CA LEU A 536 -9.66 29.63 10.53
C LEU A 536 -9.75 30.07 11.99
N LEU A 537 -10.90 30.51 12.46
CA LEU A 537 -11.07 31.02 13.83
C LEU A 537 -12.13 30.25 14.62
N ASP A 538 -13.42 30.33 14.22
CA ASP A 538 -14.52 29.85 15.07
C ASP A 538 -14.49 28.34 15.30
N GLU A 539 -14.16 27.54 14.28
CA GLU A 539 -14.06 26.06 14.34
C GLU A 539 -12.62 25.55 14.58
N SER A 540 -11.64 26.44 14.77
CA SER A 540 -10.25 26.09 15.03
C SER A 540 -9.85 26.39 16.47
N ASP A 541 -9.28 27.55 16.72
CA ASP A 541 -8.65 27.92 18.00
C ASP A 541 -9.13 29.26 18.55
N LYS A 542 -10.41 29.55 18.36
CA LYS A 542 -11.02 30.78 18.87
C LYS A 542 -10.80 30.93 20.38
N TYR A 543 -10.30 32.09 20.77
CA TYR A 543 -10.03 32.47 22.15
C TYR A 543 -10.48 33.89 22.38
N GLU A 544 -11.17 34.10 23.49
CA GLU A 544 -11.55 35.44 23.95
C GLU A 544 -10.45 35.98 24.86
N ALA A 545 -9.68 36.93 24.36
CA ALA A 545 -8.65 37.61 25.11
C ALA A 545 -9.18 38.90 25.73
N ILE A 546 -8.77 39.17 26.94
CA ILE A 546 -9.12 40.43 27.63
C ILE A 546 -7.95 41.40 27.39
N VAL A 547 -8.22 42.55 26.78
CA VAL A 547 -7.21 43.57 26.44
C VAL A 547 -7.47 44.86 27.23
N CYS A 548 -6.39 45.44 27.73
CA CYS A 548 -6.43 46.71 28.44
C CYS A 548 -6.59 47.87 27.44
N GLU A 549 -7.48 48.81 27.67
CA GLU A 549 -7.71 49.99 26.82
C GLU A 549 -6.48 50.89 26.71
N ASN A 550 -5.83 51.16 27.84
CA ASN A 550 -4.71 52.15 27.89
C ASN A 550 -3.43 51.65 27.23
N CYS A 551 -2.96 50.47 27.65
CA CYS A 551 -1.64 49.97 27.19
C CYS A 551 -1.74 48.93 26.08
N GLY A 552 -2.90 48.41 25.74
CA GLY A 552 -3.09 47.39 24.72
C GLY A 552 -2.51 46.00 25.09
N MET A 553 -2.21 45.76 26.35
CA MET A 553 -1.69 44.48 26.84
C MET A 553 -2.81 43.54 27.19
N LEU A 554 -2.54 42.22 27.11
CA LEU A 554 -3.44 41.20 27.59
C LEU A 554 -3.60 41.32 29.12
N ALA A 555 -4.85 41.53 29.57
CA ALA A 555 -5.20 41.62 30.97
C ALA A 555 -5.39 40.20 31.57
N VAL A 556 -5.27 40.11 32.88
CA VAL A 556 -5.42 38.85 33.63
C VAL A 556 -6.79 38.79 34.27
N TYR A 557 -7.46 37.66 34.18
CA TYR A 557 -8.67 37.37 34.92
C TYR A 557 -8.38 36.49 36.14
N ASP A 558 -8.47 37.05 37.31
CA ASP A 558 -8.35 36.33 38.57
C ASP A 558 -9.69 35.66 38.90
N LYS A 559 -9.76 34.34 38.73
CA LYS A 559 -10.96 33.54 38.98
C LYS A 559 -11.39 33.54 40.46
N HIS A 560 -10.43 33.65 41.40
CA HIS A 560 -10.74 33.63 42.85
C HIS A 560 -11.36 34.93 43.31
N LYS A 561 -10.92 36.06 42.76
CA LYS A 561 -11.45 37.39 43.10
C LYS A 561 -12.52 37.88 42.14
N ASN A 562 -12.80 37.10 41.08
CA ASN A 562 -13.72 37.47 40.00
C ASN A 562 -13.43 38.89 39.44
N LYS A 563 -12.12 39.23 39.34
CA LYS A 563 -11.66 40.56 38.95
C LYS A 563 -10.75 40.49 37.72
N LYS A 564 -10.99 41.40 36.78
CA LYS A 564 -10.12 41.63 35.62
C LYS A 564 -9.22 42.81 35.93
N TYR A 565 -7.92 42.69 35.72
CA TYR A 565 -6.95 43.76 35.91
C TYR A 565 -5.80 43.70 34.90
N CYS A 566 -5.23 44.86 34.61
CA CYS A 566 -4.04 44.95 33.82
C CYS A 566 -2.79 44.88 34.71
N PRO A 567 -1.79 44.03 34.43
CA PRO A 567 -0.57 43.94 35.22
C PRO A 567 0.24 45.25 35.28
N ILE A 568 0.12 46.15 34.25
CA ILE A 568 0.83 47.43 34.17
C ILE A 568 -0.01 48.57 34.71
N CYS A 569 -1.25 48.70 34.24
CA CYS A 569 -2.10 49.85 34.50
C CYS A 569 -3.00 49.71 35.77
N GLY A 570 -3.06 48.49 36.32
CA GLY A 570 -3.94 48.19 37.46
C GLY A 570 -5.40 48.04 37.09
N ASP A 571 -6.28 48.69 37.86
CA ASP A 571 -7.74 48.68 37.66
C ASP A 571 -8.16 49.66 36.57
N VAL A 572 -8.17 49.21 35.34
CA VAL A 572 -8.56 49.98 34.15
C VAL A 572 -9.60 49.21 33.37
N GLU A 573 -10.38 49.88 32.53
CA GLU A 573 -11.34 49.24 31.64
C GLU A 573 -10.65 48.27 30.71
N THR A 574 -11.25 47.08 30.57
CA THR A 574 -10.74 45.97 29.79
C THR A 574 -11.83 45.44 28.88
N TYR A 575 -11.47 45.19 27.61
CA TYR A 575 -12.44 44.74 26.62
C TYR A 575 -12.14 43.31 26.16
N PRO A 576 -13.17 42.48 25.96
CA PRO A 576 -12.99 41.18 25.37
C PRO A 576 -12.77 41.31 23.84
N VAL A 577 -11.76 40.64 23.32
CA VAL A 577 -11.43 40.60 21.91
C VAL A 577 -11.30 39.14 21.45
N GLU A 578 -11.95 38.78 20.35
CA GLU A 578 -11.86 37.44 19.76
C GLU A 578 -10.59 37.35 18.91
N ILE A 579 -9.69 36.48 19.31
CA ILE A 579 -8.42 36.21 18.59
C ILE A 579 -8.19 34.71 18.49
N SER A 580 -7.28 34.32 17.58
CA SER A 580 -6.78 32.94 17.52
C SER A 580 -5.85 32.69 18.72
N TYR A 581 -5.92 31.48 19.30
CA TYR A 581 -5.04 31.12 20.40
C TYR A 581 -3.57 31.02 19.96
N ALA A 582 -3.32 30.63 18.72
CA ALA A 582 -1.98 30.65 18.12
C ALA A 582 -1.38 32.07 18.10
N PHE A 583 -2.21 33.10 17.79
CA PHE A 583 -1.79 34.49 17.87
C PHE A 583 -1.51 34.91 19.32
N LYS A 584 -2.34 34.49 20.28
CA LYS A 584 -2.09 34.73 21.71
C LYS A 584 -0.74 34.11 22.14
N LEU A 585 -0.45 32.89 21.68
CA LEU A 585 0.81 32.22 21.95
C LEU A 585 2.00 33.02 21.38
N LEU A 586 1.91 33.49 20.14
CA LEU A 586 2.92 34.36 19.53
C LEU A 586 3.16 35.63 20.35
N LEU A 587 2.09 36.28 20.85
CA LEU A 587 2.24 37.45 21.72
C LEU A 587 2.96 37.11 23.03
N ASP A 588 2.73 35.95 23.60
CA ASP A 588 3.40 35.50 24.82
C ASP A 588 4.88 35.14 24.55
N GLU A 589 5.19 34.55 23.41
CA GLU A 589 6.55 34.28 22.97
C GLU A 589 7.36 35.59 22.73
N LEU A 590 6.74 36.57 22.08
CA LEU A 590 7.37 37.89 21.91
C LEU A 590 7.67 38.55 23.25
N LYS A 591 6.74 38.48 24.23
CA LYS A 591 6.97 38.96 25.58
C LYS A 591 8.12 38.24 26.27
N SER A 592 8.28 36.95 26.05
CA SER A 592 9.40 36.18 26.60
C SER A 592 10.75 36.62 26.05
N LEU A 593 10.76 37.16 24.82
CA LEU A 593 11.92 37.79 24.18
C LEU A 593 12.11 39.29 24.56
N CYS A 594 11.40 39.78 25.58
CA CYS A 594 11.39 41.16 26.02
C CYS A 594 10.86 42.18 24.96
N ILE A 595 10.04 41.70 24.01
CA ILE A 595 9.36 42.55 23.03
C ILE A 595 7.95 42.82 23.54
N PHE A 596 7.56 44.10 23.66
CA PHE A 596 6.22 44.47 24.13
C PHE A 596 5.26 44.63 22.93
N PRO A 597 4.35 43.69 22.70
CA PRO A 597 3.33 43.79 21.67
C PRO A 597 2.14 44.63 22.19
N LYS A 598 1.91 45.75 21.58
CA LYS A 598 0.75 46.62 21.90
C LYS A 598 -0.37 46.35 20.90
N LEU A 599 -1.54 45.91 21.43
CA LEU A 599 -2.74 45.77 20.64
C LEU A 599 -3.48 47.14 20.64
N VAL A 600 -3.79 47.65 19.48
CA VAL A 600 -4.58 48.85 19.30
C VAL A 600 -6.02 48.43 19.04
N LEU A 601 -6.92 48.80 19.94
CA LEU A 601 -8.35 48.52 19.80
C LEU A 601 -9.00 49.62 18.96
N GLY A 602 -9.82 49.22 18.02
CA GLY A 602 -10.68 50.12 17.25
C GLY A 602 -12.14 49.90 17.60
N ASP A 603 -13.01 50.78 17.14
CA ASP A 603 -14.44 50.65 17.30
C ASP A 603 -14.91 49.38 16.57
N LYS A 604 -15.92 48.75 17.15
CA LYS A 604 -16.51 47.53 16.55
C LYS A 604 -17.21 47.93 15.24
N ALA A 605 -16.68 47.44 14.10
CA ALA A 605 -17.25 47.63 12.78
C ALA A 605 -18.60 46.88 12.64
#